data_1a4d6a1c175037c8f17a4936bfca05fc
#
_entry.id   1a4d6a1c175037c8f17a4936bfca05fc
#
_cell.length_a   1.000
_cell.length_b   1.000
_cell.length_c   1.000
_cell.angle_alpha   90.00
_cell.angle_beta   90.00
_cell.angle_gamma   90.00
#
_symmetry.space_group_name_H-M   'P 1'
#
loop_
_entity.id
_entity.type
_entity.pdbx_description
1 polymer ?
#
loop_
_entity_poly.entity_id
_entity_poly.type
_entity_poly.pdbx_seq_one_letter_code
_entity_poly.pdbx_strand_id
1 'polypeptide(L)'
;GDHRDLHSFPTRRSSDLRVPGSEYHEGSKGVWTVKGDIALPCATQNEVDGESAQKLVDNGVTVVVEGANMPSTPEAIEVYQKNGVLYGPAKAANAGGVAVSGLEMSQNSYRLSWTFEEVDAKLKSIMEEIVANSLAAAKEYGHEGDLMLGANAAGFVKVANAMVAQGVL
;
A
#
# COMPACT_ATOMS: atom_id res chain seq x y z
N GLY A 1 1.88 -18.14 -28.25
CA GLY A 1 1.70 -16.69 -28.37
C GLY A 1 2.66 -15.99 -27.43
N ASP A 2 3.39 -15.02 -27.91
CA ASP A 2 4.41 -14.32 -27.15
C ASP A 2 3.76 -13.47 -26.05
N HIS A 3 3.98 -13.87 -24.78
CA HIS A 3 3.46 -13.15 -23.63
C HIS A 3 3.94 -11.70 -23.51
N ARG A 4 4.90 -11.28 -24.33
CA ARG A 4 5.37 -9.88 -24.39
C ARG A 4 4.33 -8.94 -24.96
N ASP A 5 3.42 -9.41 -25.81
CA ASP A 5 2.37 -8.59 -26.39
C ASP A 5 1.18 -8.34 -25.43
N LEU A 6 1.12 -9.09 -24.31
CA LEU A 6 0.11 -8.86 -23.28
C LEU A 6 0.35 -7.58 -22.46
N HIS A 7 1.58 -7.06 -22.47
CA HIS A 7 1.96 -5.84 -21.73
C HIS A 7 2.09 -4.59 -22.62
N SER A 8 2.11 -4.74 -23.93
CA SER A 8 2.04 -3.64 -24.90
C SER A 8 0.60 -3.25 -25.24
N PHE A 9 -0.26 -3.31 -24.25
CA PHE A 9 -1.70 -3.33 -24.47
C PHE A 9 -2.28 -2.04 -25.00
N PRO A 10 -3.13 -2.17 -26.05
CA PRO A 10 -4.09 -1.14 -26.44
C PRO A 10 -5.04 -0.69 -25.32
N THR A 11 -5.16 -1.48 -24.24
CA THR A 11 -6.06 -1.15 -23.12
C THR A 11 -5.62 0.07 -22.31
N ARG A 12 -4.34 0.35 -22.14
CA ARG A 12 -3.88 1.60 -21.53
C ARG A 12 -4.16 2.78 -22.47
N ARG A 13 -3.81 2.65 -23.75
CA ARG A 13 -4.17 3.65 -24.76
C ARG A 13 -5.68 3.81 -24.95
N SER A 14 -6.47 2.76 -24.76
CA SER A 14 -7.93 2.85 -24.87
C SER A 14 -8.58 3.53 -23.67
N SER A 15 -7.97 3.49 -22.47
CA SER A 15 -8.43 4.31 -21.34
C SER A 15 -8.16 5.78 -21.57
N ASP A 16 -6.99 6.13 -22.08
CA ASP A 16 -6.61 7.51 -22.41
C ASP A 16 -7.53 8.10 -23.47
N LEU A 17 -7.91 7.29 -24.48
CA LEU A 17 -8.85 7.69 -25.55
C LEU A 17 -10.32 7.77 -25.09
N ARG A 18 -10.68 7.17 -23.96
CA ARG A 18 -12.06 7.16 -23.44
C ARG A 18 -12.38 8.32 -22.50
N VAL A 19 -11.38 8.97 -21.96
CA VAL A 19 -11.55 10.10 -21.06
C VAL A 19 -11.18 11.38 -21.80
N PRO A 20 -12.15 12.23 -22.15
CA PRO A 20 -11.85 13.50 -22.80
C PRO A 20 -10.91 14.36 -21.96
N GLY A 21 -9.82 14.85 -22.55
CA GLY A 21 -8.83 15.68 -21.87
C GLY A 21 -7.74 14.91 -21.12
N SER A 22 -7.70 13.57 -21.23
CA SER A 22 -6.55 12.80 -20.72
C SER A 22 -5.32 13.03 -21.59
N GLU A 23 -4.16 13.16 -20.95
CA GLU A 23 -2.86 13.30 -21.58
C GLU A 23 -2.00 12.07 -21.27
N TYR A 24 -1.38 11.53 -22.30
CA TYR A 24 -0.42 10.42 -22.14
C TYR A 24 1.00 10.96 -22.08
N HIS A 25 1.74 10.59 -21.05
CA HIS A 25 3.17 10.85 -20.90
C HIS A 25 3.95 9.54 -20.90
N GLU A 26 4.99 9.46 -21.70
CA GLU A 26 5.84 8.28 -21.76
C GLU A 26 6.71 8.16 -20.50
N GLY A 27 6.84 6.92 -20.01
CA GLY A 27 7.59 6.60 -18.77
C GLY A 27 6.77 6.71 -17.51
N SER A 28 7.36 6.29 -16.37
CA SER A 28 6.66 6.23 -15.07
C SER A 28 6.95 7.44 -14.18
N LYS A 29 8.13 8.06 -14.29
CA LYS A 29 8.58 9.11 -13.36
C LYS A 29 7.83 10.44 -13.52
N GLY A 30 7.21 10.69 -14.68
CA GLY A 30 6.46 11.90 -14.95
C GLY A 30 5.24 12.08 -14.04
N VAL A 31 4.61 11.00 -13.59
CA VAL A 31 3.44 11.06 -12.71
C VAL A 31 3.74 11.73 -11.37
N TRP A 32 4.96 11.59 -10.86
CA TRP A 32 5.39 12.15 -9.57
C TRP A 32 5.66 13.65 -9.61
N THR A 33 5.60 14.27 -10.79
CA THR A 33 5.70 15.72 -10.96
C THR A 33 4.34 16.42 -10.97
N VAL A 34 3.25 15.66 -10.99
CA VAL A 34 1.88 16.19 -10.98
C VAL A 34 1.54 16.66 -9.56
N LYS A 35 0.98 17.88 -9.47
CA LYS A 35 0.55 18.44 -8.19
C LYS A 35 -0.64 17.66 -7.62
N GLY A 36 -0.55 17.30 -6.35
CA GLY A 36 -1.61 16.59 -5.64
C GLY A 36 -1.38 16.62 -4.13
N ASP A 37 -2.40 16.31 -3.35
CA ASP A 37 -2.33 16.27 -1.88
C ASP A 37 -1.94 14.87 -1.38
N ILE A 38 -2.32 13.83 -2.14
CA ILE A 38 -2.15 12.42 -1.80
C ILE A 38 -1.51 11.68 -2.97
N ALA A 39 -0.49 10.86 -2.70
CA ALA A 39 0.11 9.96 -3.66
C ALA A 39 -0.15 8.49 -3.29
N LEU A 40 -0.59 7.72 -4.28
CA LEU A 40 -0.91 6.29 -4.13
C LEU A 40 -0.09 5.46 -5.12
N PRO A 41 1.17 5.12 -4.80
CA PRO A 41 1.98 4.24 -5.65
C PRO A 41 1.39 2.82 -5.67
N CYS A 42 0.86 2.40 -6.82
CA CYS A 42 0.12 1.14 -6.96
C CYS A 42 0.60 0.27 -8.13
N ALA A 43 1.72 0.59 -8.77
CA ALA A 43 2.15 -0.11 -9.97
C ALA A 43 3.22 -1.18 -9.69
N THR A 44 4.44 -0.78 -9.34
CA THR A 44 5.56 -1.71 -9.25
C THR A 44 6.50 -1.40 -8.08
N GLN A 45 7.33 -2.39 -7.74
CA GLN A 45 8.41 -2.24 -6.78
C GLN A 45 9.41 -1.16 -7.23
N ASN A 46 9.87 -0.34 -6.28
CA ASN A 46 10.87 0.71 -6.48
C ASN A 46 10.50 1.75 -7.56
N GLU A 47 9.21 2.00 -7.75
CA GLU A 47 8.75 3.01 -8.71
C GLU A 47 8.94 4.45 -8.23
N VAL A 48 9.08 4.66 -6.92
CA VAL A 48 9.36 5.95 -6.31
C VAL A 48 10.75 5.93 -5.68
N ASP A 49 11.70 6.59 -6.29
CA ASP A 49 13.04 6.83 -5.75
C ASP A 49 13.10 8.13 -4.93
N GLY A 50 14.25 8.41 -4.29
CA GLY A 50 14.41 9.60 -3.46
C GLY A 50 14.19 10.93 -4.22
N GLU A 51 14.57 11.00 -5.50
CA GLU A 51 14.32 12.16 -6.34
C GLU A 51 12.83 12.36 -6.61
N SER A 52 12.13 11.28 -6.92
CA SER A 52 10.67 11.29 -7.14
C SER A 52 9.92 11.65 -5.86
N ALA A 53 10.36 11.12 -4.72
CA ALA A 53 9.81 11.47 -3.41
C ALA A 53 9.99 12.96 -3.07
N GLN A 54 11.16 13.53 -3.39
CA GLN A 54 11.37 14.96 -3.20
C GLN A 54 10.44 15.81 -4.08
N LYS A 55 10.21 15.41 -5.33
CA LYS A 55 9.24 16.08 -6.21
C LYS A 55 7.82 16.03 -5.65
N LEU A 56 7.40 14.89 -5.08
CA LEU A 56 6.10 14.79 -4.41
C LEU A 56 5.97 15.78 -3.25
N VAL A 57 6.99 15.87 -2.41
CA VAL A 57 7.03 16.84 -1.29
C VAL A 57 6.99 18.29 -1.80
N ASP A 58 7.81 18.61 -2.80
CA ASP A 58 7.88 19.96 -3.38
C ASP A 58 6.55 20.37 -4.04
N ASN A 59 5.78 19.39 -4.53
CA ASN A 59 4.44 19.60 -5.08
C ASN A 59 3.32 19.65 -4.03
N GLY A 60 3.65 19.52 -2.76
CA GLY A 60 2.71 19.67 -1.65
C GLY A 60 2.01 18.40 -1.22
N VAL A 61 2.49 17.23 -1.62
CA VAL A 61 1.95 15.95 -1.15
C VAL A 61 2.21 15.80 0.35
N THR A 62 1.14 15.59 1.11
CA THR A 62 1.16 15.41 2.56
C THR A 62 0.94 13.97 3.02
N VAL A 63 0.43 13.13 2.12
CA VAL A 63 0.11 11.73 2.41
C VAL A 63 0.60 10.83 1.27
N VAL A 64 1.32 9.79 1.62
CA VAL A 64 1.73 8.72 0.68
C VAL A 64 1.27 7.37 1.24
N VAL A 65 0.48 6.61 0.48
CA VAL A 65 -0.01 5.28 0.90
C VAL A 65 0.25 4.26 -0.21
N GLU A 66 0.96 3.22 0.12
CA GLU A 66 1.48 2.24 -0.84
C GLU A 66 0.49 1.11 -1.13
N GLY A 67 -0.04 1.06 -2.35
CA GLY A 67 -0.85 -0.07 -2.82
C GLY A 67 -0.03 -1.19 -3.46
N ALA A 68 1.10 -0.87 -4.07
CA ALA A 68 2.03 -1.87 -4.62
C ALA A 68 2.90 -2.50 -3.52
N ASN A 69 3.65 -3.55 -3.89
CA ASN A 69 4.64 -4.15 -3.00
C ASN A 69 5.96 -3.36 -3.07
N MET A 70 6.34 -2.73 -1.96
CA MET A 70 7.57 -1.93 -1.82
C MET A 70 7.79 -0.90 -2.96
N PRO A 71 6.81 -0.04 -3.27
CA PRO A 71 6.96 0.91 -4.37
C PRO A 71 7.98 2.01 -4.09
N SER A 72 8.15 2.41 -2.82
CA SER A 72 9.15 3.42 -2.44
C SER A 72 10.46 2.77 -2.02
N THR A 73 11.57 3.36 -2.50
CA THR A 73 12.91 2.96 -2.03
C THR A 73 13.17 3.45 -0.61
N PRO A 74 14.17 2.91 0.11
CA PRO A 74 14.54 3.40 1.44
C PRO A 74 14.82 4.91 1.46
N GLU A 75 15.48 5.44 0.42
CA GLU A 75 15.77 6.85 0.28
C GLU A 75 14.50 7.70 0.14
N ALA A 76 13.50 7.18 -0.57
CA ALA A 76 12.19 7.83 -0.69
C ALA A 76 11.47 7.91 0.66
N ILE A 77 11.50 6.82 1.42
CA ILE A 77 10.90 6.78 2.77
C ILE A 77 11.57 7.78 3.71
N GLU A 78 12.91 7.89 3.65
CA GLU A 78 13.62 8.92 4.43
C GLU A 78 13.18 10.34 4.08
N VAL A 79 12.94 10.62 2.79
CA VAL A 79 12.42 11.93 2.35
C VAL A 79 11.05 12.19 2.95
N TYR A 80 10.13 11.22 2.94
CA TYR A 80 8.81 11.37 3.55
C TYR A 80 8.91 11.68 5.05
N GLN A 81 9.71 10.90 5.78
CA GLN A 81 9.88 11.07 7.22
C GLN A 81 10.48 12.43 7.58
N LYS A 82 11.53 12.86 6.86
CA LYS A 82 12.20 14.16 7.09
C LYS A 82 11.28 15.35 6.84
N ASN A 83 10.30 15.21 5.94
CA ASN A 83 9.38 16.28 5.58
C ASN A 83 7.99 16.18 6.26
N GLY A 84 7.82 15.23 7.19
CA GLY A 84 6.57 15.08 7.94
C GLY A 84 5.39 14.60 7.09
N VAL A 85 5.65 13.91 5.98
CA VAL A 85 4.62 13.28 5.14
C VAL A 85 4.06 12.08 5.88
N LEU A 86 2.74 11.98 5.97
CA LEU A 86 2.10 10.79 6.52
C LEU A 86 2.31 9.61 5.57
N TYR A 87 3.03 8.61 6.04
CA TYR A 87 3.41 7.47 5.21
C TYR A 87 2.72 6.18 5.67
N GLY A 88 1.91 5.62 4.79
CA GLY A 88 1.27 4.31 4.95
C GLY A 88 2.05 3.21 4.21
N PRO A 89 2.83 2.37 4.93
CA PRO A 89 3.70 1.39 4.30
C PRO A 89 2.92 0.26 3.61
N ALA A 90 3.47 -0.28 2.53
CA ALA A 90 2.87 -1.33 1.71
C ALA A 90 2.34 -2.51 2.53
N LYS A 91 3.12 -3.01 3.47
CA LYS A 91 2.77 -4.17 4.31
C LYS A 91 1.48 -4.01 5.12
N ALA A 92 1.08 -2.77 5.41
CA ALA A 92 -0.19 -2.45 6.06
C ALA A 92 -1.25 -2.03 5.05
N ALA A 93 -0.90 -1.12 4.14
CA ALA A 93 -1.83 -0.50 3.21
C ALA A 93 -2.36 -1.46 2.14
N ASN A 94 -1.53 -2.38 1.63
CA ASN A 94 -1.95 -3.35 0.61
C ASN A 94 -2.48 -4.67 1.16
N ALA A 95 -2.55 -4.84 2.46
CA ALA A 95 -3.02 -6.07 3.10
C ALA A 95 -4.48 -6.43 2.76
N GLY A 96 -5.27 -5.49 2.27
CA GLY A 96 -6.64 -5.72 1.83
C GLY A 96 -6.76 -6.77 0.74
N GLY A 97 -5.82 -6.81 -0.21
CA GLY A 97 -5.81 -7.80 -1.28
C GLY A 97 -5.71 -9.24 -0.75
N VAL A 98 -4.74 -9.50 0.12
CA VAL A 98 -4.58 -10.83 0.73
C VAL A 98 -5.70 -11.15 1.73
N ALA A 99 -6.26 -10.15 2.40
CA ALA A 99 -7.41 -10.34 3.29
C ALA A 99 -8.62 -10.86 2.51
N VAL A 100 -8.94 -10.26 1.37
CA VAL A 100 -10.05 -10.71 0.50
C VAL A 100 -9.78 -12.12 -0.04
N SER A 101 -8.54 -12.44 -0.41
CA SER A 101 -8.19 -13.82 -0.79
C SER A 101 -8.43 -14.81 0.36
N GLY A 102 -8.11 -14.44 1.60
CA GLY A 102 -8.43 -15.26 2.78
C GLY A 102 -9.94 -15.43 3.01
N LEU A 103 -10.73 -14.38 2.78
CA LEU A 103 -12.18 -14.45 2.83
C LEU A 103 -12.75 -15.37 1.75
N GLU A 104 -12.21 -15.29 0.53
CA GLU A 104 -12.58 -16.19 -0.58
C GLU A 104 -12.30 -17.66 -0.23
N MET A 105 -11.12 -17.97 0.28
CA MET A 105 -10.78 -19.32 0.73
C MET A 105 -11.74 -19.82 1.80
N SER A 106 -12.14 -18.95 2.73
CA SER A 106 -13.13 -19.28 3.77
C SER A 106 -14.50 -19.58 3.18
N GLN A 107 -15.01 -18.77 2.26
CA GLN A 107 -16.27 -19.04 1.54
C GLN A 107 -16.23 -20.38 0.84
N ASN A 108 -15.14 -20.65 0.12
CA ASN A 108 -14.96 -21.90 -0.63
C ASN A 108 -14.95 -23.12 0.32
N SER A 109 -14.30 -23.00 1.47
CA SER A 109 -14.25 -24.06 2.49
C SER A 109 -15.64 -24.36 3.07
N TYR A 110 -16.40 -23.33 3.39
CA TYR A 110 -17.77 -23.46 3.91
C TYR A 110 -18.81 -23.79 2.83
N ARG A 111 -18.43 -23.71 1.53
CA ARG A 111 -19.37 -23.84 0.39
C ARG A 111 -20.51 -22.82 0.44
N LEU A 112 -20.21 -21.62 0.92
CA LEU A 112 -21.13 -20.49 1.03
C LEU A 112 -20.71 -19.37 0.08
N SER A 113 -21.62 -18.48 -0.20
CA SER A 113 -21.34 -17.23 -0.92
C SER A 113 -21.83 -16.07 -0.07
N TRP A 114 -20.94 -15.11 0.21
CA TRP A 114 -21.30 -13.86 0.82
C TRP A 114 -21.67 -12.84 -0.24
N THR A 115 -22.48 -11.86 0.12
CA THR A 115 -22.77 -10.73 -0.75
C THR A 115 -21.56 -9.80 -0.86
N PHE A 116 -21.60 -8.89 -1.82
CA PHE A 116 -20.56 -7.86 -1.95
C PHE A 116 -20.45 -7.03 -0.67
N GLU A 117 -21.58 -6.62 -0.11
CA GLU A 117 -21.67 -5.80 1.10
C GLU A 117 -21.08 -6.51 2.32
N GLU A 118 -21.31 -7.82 2.44
CA GLU A 118 -20.73 -8.62 3.53
C GLU A 118 -19.21 -8.71 3.43
N VAL A 119 -18.68 -8.89 2.22
CA VAL A 119 -17.22 -8.94 1.99
C VAL A 119 -16.60 -7.57 2.21
N ASP A 120 -17.23 -6.52 1.70
CA ASP A 120 -16.77 -5.13 1.86
C ASP A 120 -16.73 -4.70 3.33
N ALA A 121 -17.75 -5.02 4.10
CA ALA A 121 -17.80 -4.73 5.53
C ALA A 121 -16.69 -5.47 6.30
N LYS A 122 -16.42 -6.73 5.97
CA LYS A 122 -15.31 -7.50 6.56
C LYS A 122 -13.97 -6.90 6.20
N LEU A 123 -13.75 -6.56 4.92
CA LEU A 123 -12.53 -5.91 4.47
C LEU A 123 -12.30 -4.59 5.19
N LYS A 124 -13.32 -3.74 5.29
CA LYS A 124 -13.24 -2.46 6.00
C LYS A 124 -12.81 -2.68 7.46
N SER A 125 -13.46 -3.59 8.18
CA SER A 125 -13.11 -3.90 9.57
C SER A 125 -11.65 -4.37 9.71
N ILE A 126 -11.18 -5.22 8.79
CA ILE A 126 -9.79 -5.72 8.79
C ILE A 126 -8.81 -4.55 8.59
N MET A 127 -9.08 -3.65 7.65
CA MET A 127 -8.19 -2.52 7.36
C MET A 127 -8.18 -1.50 8.50
N GLU A 128 -9.32 -1.22 9.12
CA GLU A 128 -9.42 -0.37 10.31
C GLU A 128 -8.62 -0.95 11.48
N GLU A 129 -8.71 -2.26 11.70
CA GLU A 129 -7.94 -2.96 12.74
C GLU A 129 -6.43 -2.91 12.48
N ILE A 130 -5.98 -3.08 11.22
CA ILE A 130 -4.56 -2.98 10.86
C ILE A 130 -4.02 -1.59 11.19
N VAL A 131 -4.74 -0.53 10.85
CA VAL A 131 -4.33 0.84 11.16
C VAL A 131 -4.31 1.08 12.67
N ALA A 132 -5.36 0.67 13.38
CA ALA A 132 -5.45 0.82 14.83
C ALA A 132 -4.31 0.10 15.56
N ASN A 133 -4.00 -1.14 15.18
CA ASN A 133 -2.92 -1.93 15.76
C ASN A 133 -1.54 -1.31 15.45
N SER A 134 -1.35 -0.79 14.24
CA SER A 134 -0.10 -0.12 13.87
C SER A 134 0.11 1.17 14.68
N LEU A 135 -0.93 1.99 14.83
CA LEU A 135 -0.85 3.22 15.64
C LEU A 135 -0.63 2.92 17.11
N ALA A 136 -1.30 1.90 17.65
CA ALA A 136 -1.13 1.48 19.04
C ALA A 136 0.31 1.00 19.32
N ALA A 137 0.86 0.17 18.44
CA ALA A 137 2.24 -0.29 18.54
C ALA A 137 3.25 0.86 18.41
N ALA A 138 3.05 1.76 17.44
CA ALA A 138 3.91 2.93 17.30
C ALA A 138 3.94 3.76 18.59
N LYS A 139 2.79 4.00 19.20
CA LYS A 139 2.67 4.73 20.47
C LYS A 139 3.33 3.99 21.63
N GLU A 140 3.12 2.69 21.75
CA GLU A 140 3.71 1.86 22.80
C GLU A 140 5.25 1.91 22.80
N TYR A 141 5.84 1.93 21.59
CA TYR A 141 7.28 2.00 21.41
C TYR A 141 7.85 3.43 21.31
N GLY A 142 7.05 4.46 21.62
CA GLY A 142 7.51 5.85 21.70
C GLY A 142 7.65 6.59 20.37
N HIS A 143 7.01 6.09 19.33
CA HIS A 143 7.02 6.66 17.97
C HIS A 143 5.59 6.97 17.50
N GLU A 144 4.84 7.71 18.30
CA GLU A 144 3.44 8.03 18.01
C GLU A 144 3.26 8.63 16.60
N GLY A 145 2.38 8.05 15.79
CA GLY A 145 2.11 8.46 14.42
C GLY A 145 2.99 7.81 13.34
N ASP A 146 4.06 7.12 13.70
CA ASP A 146 4.90 6.39 12.73
C ASP A 146 4.27 5.04 12.37
N LEU A 147 3.47 5.03 11.30
CA LEU A 147 2.81 3.82 10.81
C LEU A 147 3.81 2.77 10.28
N MET A 148 5.00 3.17 9.82
CA MET A 148 6.01 2.22 9.35
C MET A 148 6.59 1.42 10.51
N LEU A 149 7.02 2.10 11.57
CA LEU A 149 7.49 1.44 12.79
C LEU A 149 6.36 0.63 13.42
N GLY A 150 5.17 1.21 13.50
CA GLY A 150 4.01 0.56 14.11
C GLY A 150 3.61 -0.73 13.42
N ALA A 151 3.55 -0.75 12.08
CA ALA A 151 3.24 -1.96 11.32
C ALA A 151 4.32 -3.05 11.51
N ASN A 152 5.60 -2.66 11.56
CA ASN A 152 6.69 -3.58 11.85
C ASN A 152 6.59 -4.16 13.27
N ALA A 153 6.42 -3.30 14.26
CA ALA A 153 6.34 -3.69 15.66
C ALA A 153 5.13 -4.58 15.94
N ALA A 154 3.94 -4.22 15.46
CA ALA A 154 2.73 -5.02 15.62
C ALA A 154 2.88 -6.43 15.04
N GLY A 155 3.46 -6.54 13.84
CA GLY A 155 3.72 -7.83 13.20
C GLY A 155 4.75 -8.66 13.98
N PHE A 156 5.84 -8.04 14.41
CA PHE A 156 6.90 -8.69 15.19
C PHE A 156 6.37 -9.20 16.53
N VAL A 157 5.67 -8.38 17.29
CA VAL A 157 5.14 -8.74 18.61
C VAL A 157 4.21 -9.93 18.54
N LYS A 158 3.36 -9.99 17.52
CA LYS A 158 2.47 -11.14 17.31
C LYS A 158 3.24 -12.45 17.15
N VAL A 159 4.30 -12.44 16.35
CA VAL A 159 5.16 -13.62 16.14
C VAL A 159 5.97 -13.94 17.38
N ALA A 160 6.58 -12.94 18.01
CA ALA A 160 7.39 -13.11 19.22
C ALA A 160 6.57 -13.71 20.37
N ASN A 161 5.35 -13.23 20.59
CA ASN A 161 4.45 -13.78 21.60
C ASN A 161 4.08 -15.25 21.32
N ALA A 162 3.84 -15.60 20.05
CA ALA A 162 3.60 -16.98 19.66
C ALA A 162 4.84 -17.87 19.94
N MET A 163 6.04 -17.39 19.61
CA MET A 163 7.30 -18.10 19.89
C MET A 163 7.51 -18.30 21.40
N VAL A 164 7.27 -17.26 22.20
CA VAL A 164 7.38 -17.38 23.68
C VAL A 164 6.37 -18.39 24.22
N ALA A 165 5.13 -18.38 23.74
CA ALA A 165 4.09 -19.30 24.19
C ALA A 165 4.34 -20.76 23.78
N GLN A 166 4.95 -20.98 22.62
CA GLN A 166 5.24 -22.32 22.09
C GLN A 166 6.62 -22.85 22.48
N GLY A 167 7.46 -22.01 23.03
CA GLY A 167 8.86 -22.30 23.30
C GLY A 167 9.74 -21.98 22.07
N VAL A 168 10.90 -21.41 22.34
CA VAL A 168 11.95 -21.21 21.34
C VAL A 168 12.85 -22.43 21.38
N LEU A 169 12.86 -23.22 20.33
CA LEU A 169 13.73 -24.38 20.15
C LEU A 169 15.10 -23.95 19.63
#